data_fa83d8fc28f92d10090730ac87c10e47
#
_entry.id   fa83d8fc28f92d10090730ac87c10e47
#
_cell.length_a   1.000
_cell.length_b   1.000
_cell.length_c   1.000
_cell.angle_alpha   90.00
_cell.angle_beta   90.00
_cell.angle_gamma   90.00
#
_symmetry.space_group_name_H-M   'P 1'
#
loop_
_entity.id
_entity.type
_entity.pdbx_description
1 polymer ?
#
loop_
_entity_poly.entity_id
_entity_poly.type
_entity_poly.pdbx_seq_one_letter_code
_entity_poly.pdbx_strand_id
1 'polypeptide(L)'
;MVGNWGGNGMVDQAMFRPSNGTWYVRNGVTGAVMGTFQYGLNGDIPLIGAWSGQMRDSAVFRPSTGYWYIRFGDTGATASFQFGLSGDKPMVGNIFGHGVVDQILFRPSTGNWYVRDGITGAQWNFAFGGSGDTLVHE
;
A
#
# COMPACT_ATOMS: atom_id res chain seq x y z
N MET A 1 -0.28 9.79 -5.23
CA MET A 1 -0.28 8.33 -5.39
C MET A 1 -1.04 7.97 -6.65
N VAL A 2 -0.63 6.96 -7.38
CA VAL A 2 -1.16 6.66 -8.69
C VAL A 2 -1.54 5.18 -8.84
N GLY A 3 -2.57 4.90 -9.64
CA GLY A 3 -3.06 3.55 -9.88
C GLY A 3 -4.04 3.55 -11.06
N ASN A 4 -4.62 2.41 -11.38
CA ASN A 4 -5.58 2.28 -12.48
C ASN A 4 -6.97 1.94 -11.93
N TRP A 5 -7.62 2.90 -11.26
CA TRP A 5 -8.96 2.70 -10.70
C TRP A 5 -10.05 2.56 -11.77
N GLY A 6 -9.88 3.23 -12.91
CA GLY A 6 -10.84 3.18 -14.02
C GLY A 6 -10.79 1.89 -14.83
N GLY A 7 -9.76 1.07 -14.64
CA GLY A 7 -9.60 -0.18 -15.39
C GLY A 7 -9.35 0.00 -16.89
N ASN A 8 -8.95 1.19 -17.31
CA ASN A 8 -8.74 1.54 -18.73
C ASN A 8 -7.26 1.49 -19.15
N GLY A 9 -6.37 1.01 -18.28
CA GLY A 9 -4.93 0.95 -18.53
C GLY A 9 -4.20 2.27 -18.32
N MET A 10 -4.92 3.34 -17.98
CA MET A 10 -4.34 4.66 -17.71
C MET A 10 -4.16 4.88 -16.23
N VAL A 11 -3.23 5.76 -15.89
CA VAL A 11 -2.91 6.07 -14.50
C VAL A 11 -3.85 7.17 -13.99
N ASP A 12 -4.49 6.88 -12.88
CA ASP A 12 -5.35 7.82 -12.15
C ASP A 12 -4.60 8.35 -10.92
N GLN A 13 -5.04 9.48 -10.39
CA GLN A 13 -4.44 10.06 -9.18
C GLN A 13 -5.35 9.85 -7.98
N ALA A 14 -4.75 9.54 -6.84
CA ALA A 14 -5.45 9.45 -5.59
C ALA A 14 -4.78 10.28 -4.50
N MET A 15 -5.59 10.81 -3.60
CA MET A 15 -5.15 11.50 -2.39
C MET A 15 -5.82 10.87 -1.19
N PHE A 16 -5.07 10.72 -0.13
CA PHE A 16 -5.57 10.31 1.18
C PHE A 16 -5.53 11.51 2.12
N ARG A 17 -6.64 11.78 2.78
CA ARG A 17 -6.73 12.86 3.78
C ARG A 17 -6.70 12.27 5.18
N PRO A 18 -5.57 12.36 5.91
CA PRO A 18 -5.46 11.72 7.21
C PRO A 18 -6.47 12.20 8.24
N SER A 19 -6.83 13.49 8.19
CA SER A 19 -7.73 14.09 9.19
C SER A 19 -9.10 13.45 9.25
N ASN A 20 -9.57 12.84 8.15
CA ASN A 20 -10.87 12.17 8.11
C ASN A 20 -10.84 10.77 7.48
N GLY A 21 -9.65 10.25 7.15
CA GLY A 21 -9.50 8.92 6.55
C GLY A 21 -10.12 8.78 5.17
N THR A 22 -10.27 9.87 4.43
CA THR A 22 -10.97 9.87 3.14
C THR A 22 -9.98 9.82 1.98
N TRP A 23 -10.30 8.96 1.02
CA TRP A 23 -9.62 8.84 -0.26
C TRP A 23 -10.39 9.60 -1.33
N TYR A 24 -9.67 10.31 -2.17
CA TYR A 24 -10.19 11.04 -3.32
C TYR A 24 -9.50 10.54 -4.57
N VAL A 25 -10.26 10.09 -5.55
CA VAL A 25 -9.71 9.52 -6.79
C VAL A 25 -10.14 10.37 -7.96
N ARG A 26 -9.17 10.73 -8.81
CA ARG A 26 -9.39 11.56 -10.00
C ARG A 26 -8.93 10.79 -11.23
N ASN A 27 -9.73 10.80 -12.27
CA ASN A 27 -9.36 10.22 -13.55
C ASN A 27 -8.19 10.98 -14.17
N GLY A 28 -7.13 10.28 -14.50
CA GLY A 28 -5.90 10.87 -15.03
C GLY A 28 -6.01 11.44 -16.42
N VAL A 29 -7.01 11.00 -17.19
CA VAL A 29 -7.25 11.48 -18.56
C VAL A 29 -8.23 12.64 -18.58
N THR A 30 -9.40 12.47 -17.97
CA THR A 30 -10.49 13.46 -18.04
C THR A 30 -10.44 14.53 -16.96
N GLY A 31 -9.73 14.27 -15.87
CA GLY A 31 -9.71 15.15 -14.72
C GLY A 31 -10.96 15.07 -13.83
N ALA A 32 -11.92 14.23 -14.19
CA ALA A 32 -13.14 14.08 -13.39
C ALA A 32 -12.85 13.35 -12.08
N VAL A 33 -13.58 13.72 -11.02
CA VAL A 33 -13.55 12.97 -9.75
C VAL A 33 -14.29 11.65 -9.98
N MET A 34 -13.59 10.54 -9.77
CA MET A 34 -14.15 9.21 -9.96
C MET A 34 -14.89 8.70 -8.74
N GLY A 35 -14.52 9.19 -7.56
CA GLY A 35 -15.18 8.81 -6.34
C GLY A 35 -14.41 9.24 -5.10
N THR A 36 -15.11 9.16 -3.98
CA THR A 36 -14.54 9.34 -2.65
C THR A 36 -15.02 8.19 -1.76
N PHE A 37 -14.16 7.73 -0.86
CA PHE A 37 -14.52 6.73 0.12
C PHE A 37 -13.68 6.90 1.37
N GLN A 38 -14.21 6.48 2.50
CA GLN A 38 -13.50 6.52 3.77
C GLN A 38 -12.89 5.15 4.05
N TYR A 39 -11.59 5.11 4.26
CA TYR A 39 -10.87 3.90 4.65
C TYR A 39 -9.53 4.25 5.27
N GLY A 40 -9.40 4.06 6.57
CA GLY A 40 -8.21 4.38 7.34
C GLY A 40 -8.47 5.45 8.39
N LEU A 41 -7.45 5.73 9.17
CA LEU A 41 -7.48 6.67 10.28
C LEU A 41 -6.31 7.66 10.17
N ASN A 42 -6.36 8.71 10.99
CA ASN A 42 -5.24 9.62 11.12
C ASN A 42 -3.99 8.88 11.62
N GLY A 43 -2.86 9.12 10.97
CA GLY A 43 -1.60 8.42 11.25
C GLY A 43 -1.35 7.20 10.38
N ASP A 44 -2.35 6.70 9.67
CA ASP A 44 -2.18 5.60 8.72
C ASP A 44 -1.38 6.06 7.49
N ILE A 45 -0.60 5.14 6.93
CA ILE A 45 0.19 5.38 5.71
C ILE A 45 -0.53 4.72 4.54
N PRO A 46 -0.97 5.49 3.53
CA PRO A 46 -1.72 4.95 2.41
C PRO A 46 -0.82 4.27 1.38
N LEU A 47 -1.34 3.19 0.78
CA LEU A 47 -0.68 2.44 -0.27
C LEU A 47 -1.71 1.99 -1.31
N ILE A 48 -1.23 1.79 -2.53
CA ILE A 48 -2.04 1.26 -3.63
C ILE A 48 -1.31 0.04 -4.18
N GLY A 49 -2.07 -0.97 -4.54
CA GLY A 49 -1.48 -2.16 -5.12
C GLY A 49 -2.50 -3.06 -5.77
N ALA A 50 -2.02 -4.16 -6.32
CA ALA A 50 -2.82 -5.18 -6.98
C ALA A 50 -2.95 -6.41 -6.09
N TRP A 51 -3.60 -6.27 -4.94
CA TRP A 51 -3.85 -7.42 -4.05
C TRP A 51 -4.82 -8.43 -4.66
N SER A 52 -5.75 -7.94 -5.48
CA SER A 52 -6.69 -8.77 -6.24
C SER A 52 -6.19 -9.10 -7.65
N GLY A 53 -4.96 -8.71 -8.00
CA GLY A 53 -4.43 -8.80 -9.35
C GLY A 53 -4.73 -7.58 -10.22
N GLN A 54 -5.40 -6.57 -9.68
CA GLN A 54 -5.72 -5.32 -10.39
C GLN A 54 -5.30 -4.11 -9.55
N MET A 55 -4.70 -3.10 -10.19
CA MET A 55 -4.15 -1.90 -9.54
C MET A 55 -5.23 -0.92 -9.08
N ARG A 56 -6.22 -1.38 -8.37
CA ARG A 56 -7.31 -0.56 -7.79
C ARG A 56 -7.57 -0.83 -6.33
N ASP A 57 -6.77 -1.66 -5.71
CA ASP A 57 -6.93 -1.94 -4.29
C ASP A 57 -6.21 -0.88 -3.49
N SER A 58 -6.83 -0.46 -2.40
CA SER A 58 -6.29 0.54 -1.50
C SER A 58 -5.91 -0.11 -0.18
N ALA A 59 -4.83 0.32 0.41
CA ALA A 59 -4.42 -0.18 1.70
C ALA A 59 -3.91 0.95 2.59
N VAL A 60 -3.95 0.72 3.89
CA VAL A 60 -3.25 1.55 4.86
C VAL A 60 -2.43 0.67 5.78
N PHE A 61 -1.24 1.12 6.08
CA PHE A 61 -0.39 0.56 7.14
C PHE A 61 -0.54 1.43 8.38
N ARG A 62 -0.83 0.81 9.51
CA ARG A 62 -0.98 1.52 10.80
C ARG A 62 0.26 1.33 11.65
N PRO A 63 1.15 2.32 11.73
CA PRO A 63 2.41 2.18 12.47
C PRO A 63 2.23 1.84 13.94
N SER A 64 1.17 2.35 14.57
CA SER A 64 0.93 2.13 15.99
C SER A 64 0.70 0.66 16.36
N THR A 65 0.23 -0.16 15.42
CA THR A 65 -0.12 -1.57 15.65
C THR A 65 0.61 -2.54 14.74
N GLY A 66 1.25 -2.07 13.67
CA GLY A 66 1.86 -2.91 12.65
C GLY A 66 0.86 -3.64 11.76
N TYR A 67 -0.38 -3.19 11.73
CA TYR A 67 -1.43 -3.79 10.90
C TYR A 67 -1.49 -3.15 9.52
N TRP A 68 -1.77 -4.02 8.55
CA TRP A 68 -2.16 -3.68 7.19
C TRP A 68 -3.65 -3.87 7.05
N TYR A 69 -4.33 -2.90 6.47
CA TYR A 69 -5.75 -2.95 6.16
C TYR A 69 -5.91 -2.74 4.67
N ILE A 70 -6.55 -3.70 3.99
CA ILE A 70 -6.68 -3.70 2.52
C ILE A 70 -8.16 -3.61 2.18
N ARG A 71 -8.49 -2.75 1.21
CA ARG A 71 -9.82 -2.65 0.63
C ARG A 71 -9.73 -2.99 -0.84
N PHE A 72 -10.45 -4.03 -1.25
CA PHE A 72 -10.48 -4.47 -2.64
C PHE A 72 -11.36 -3.53 -3.45
N GLY A 73 -10.81 -2.94 -4.52
CA GLY A 73 -11.48 -1.91 -5.30
C GLY A 73 -12.72 -2.39 -6.05
N ASP A 74 -12.75 -3.66 -6.42
CA ASP A 74 -13.87 -4.23 -7.19
C ASP A 74 -15.11 -4.47 -6.32
N THR A 75 -14.92 -4.95 -5.10
CA THR A 75 -16.01 -5.42 -4.25
C THR A 75 -16.25 -4.54 -3.03
N GLY A 76 -15.26 -3.75 -2.64
CA GLY A 76 -15.27 -3.03 -1.37
C GLY A 76 -15.04 -3.93 -0.15
N ALA A 77 -14.79 -5.22 -0.35
CA ALA A 77 -14.43 -6.13 0.72
C ALA A 77 -13.09 -5.73 1.35
N THR A 78 -12.86 -6.11 2.58
CA THR A 78 -11.66 -5.74 3.34
C THR A 78 -10.96 -6.97 3.90
N ALA A 79 -9.64 -6.84 4.07
CA ALA A 79 -8.81 -7.84 4.74
C ALA A 79 -7.81 -7.11 5.63
N SER A 80 -7.34 -7.77 6.68
CA SER A 80 -6.32 -7.21 7.55
C SER A 80 -5.39 -8.29 8.06
N PHE A 81 -4.15 -7.91 8.33
CA PHE A 81 -3.14 -8.79 8.92
C PHE A 81 -2.08 -7.94 9.61
N GLN A 82 -1.38 -8.53 10.57
CA GLN A 82 -0.25 -7.88 11.21
C GLN A 82 1.04 -8.25 10.49
N PHE A 83 1.77 -7.23 10.05
CA PHE A 83 3.10 -7.39 9.49
C PHE A 83 3.87 -6.09 9.66
N GLY A 84 4.77 -6.04 10.65
CA GLY A 84 5.60 -4.88 10.94
C GLY A 84 5.44 -4.34 12.35
N LEU A 85 6.23 -3.32 12.64
CA LEU A 85 6.29 -2.62 13.91
C LEU A 85 6.22 -1.11 13.71
N SER A 86 6.04 -0.38 14.80
CA SER A 86 6.10 1.08 14.78
C SER A 86 7.47 1.55 14.30
N GLY A 87 7.48 2.54 13.41
CA GLY A 87 8.70 3.08 12.79
C GLY A 87 9.09 2.40 11.49
N ASP A 88 8.51 1.27 11.15
CA ASP A 88 8.74 0.62 9.86
C ASP A 88 8.16 1.48 8.73
N LYS A 89 8.81 1.45 7.58
CA LYS A 89 8.38 2.16 6.37
C LYS A 89 7.82 1.17 5.37
N PRO A 90 6.50 1.25 5.09
CA PRO A 90 5.84 0.28 4.22
C PRO A 90 5.99 0.64 2.75
N MET A 91 6.05 -0.36 1.92
CA MET A 91 5.87 -0.28 0.48
C MET A 91 5.33 -1.60 -0.07
N VAL A 92 4.96 -1.59 -1.34
CA VAL A 92 4.45 -2.77 -2.04
C VAL A 92 5.19 -2.95 -3.35
N GLY A 93 5.27 -4.19 -3.81
CA GLY A 93 5.87 -4.51 -5.09
C GLY A 93 5.56 -5.95 -5.46
N ASN A 94 5.76 -6.29 -6.73
CA ASN A 94 5.59 -7.65 -7.22
C ASN A 94 6.96 -8.34 -7.27
N ILE A 95 7.50 -8.67 -6.10
CA ILE A 95 8.87 -9.20 -5.96
C ILE A 95 8.97 -10.61 -6.55
N PHE A 96 7.93 -11.42 -6.37
CA PHE A 96 7.94 -12.80 -6.81
C PHE A 96 7.34 -13.02 -8.20
N GLY A 97 6.85 -11.97 -8.85
CA GLY A 97 6.41 -12.01 -10.24
C GLY A 97 5.09 -12.73 -10.50
N HIS A 98 4.25 -12.92 -9.50
CA HIS A 98 2.99 -13.66 -9.63
C HIS A 98 1.73 -12.79 -9.80
N GLY A 99 1.91 -11.48 -10.06
CA GLY A 99 0.80 -10.59 -10.40
C GLY A 99 0.03 -10.01 -9.21
N VAL A 100 0.29 -10.49 -8.01
CA VAL A 100 -0.24 -9.95 -6.75
C VAL A 100 0.90 -9.23 -6.03
N VAL A 101 0.61 -8.11 -5.40
CA VAL A 101 1.66 -7.37 -4.69
C VAL A 101 2.06 -8.06 -3.40
N ASP A 102 3.34 -7.97 -3.12
CA ASP A 102 3.95 -8.36 -1.87
C ASP A 102 4.08 -7.15 -0.96
N GLN A 103 4.07 -7.36 0.34
CA GLN A 103 4.25 -6.31 1.32
C GLN A 103 5.72 -6.22 1.71
N ILE A 104 6.24 -5.02 1.77
CA ILE A 104 7.64 -4.75 2.07
C ILE A 104 7.71 -3.74 3.20
N LEU A 105 8.59 -3.97 4.14
CA LEU A 105 8.90 -3.02 5.21
C LEU A 105 10.40 -2.80 5.27
N PHE A 106 10.80 -1.56 5.40
CA PHE A 106 12.16 -1.19 5.76
C PHE A 106 12.17 -0.68 7.20
N ARG A 107 13.08 -1.23 8.00
CA ARG A 107 13.26 -0.82 9.40
C ARG A 107 14.52 0.02 9.54
N PRO A 108 14.40 1.36 9.60
CA PRO A 108 15.58 2.23 9.65
C PRO A 108 16.49 1.95 10.83
N SER A 109 15.94 1.58 11.99
CA SER A 109 16.71 1.33 13.21
C SER A 109 17.74 0.22 13.07
N THR A 110 17.51 -0.76 12.19
CA THR A 110 18.39 -1.92 11.99
C THR A 110 18.94 -2.06 10.59
N GLY A 111 18.39 -1.32 9.61
CA GLY A 111 18.71 -1.49 8.20
C GLY A 111 18.14 -2.77 7.58
N ASN A 112 17.21 -3.43 8.25
CA ASN A 112 16.61 -4.66 7.77
C ASN A 112 15.39 -4.39 6.90
N TRP A 113 15.26 -5.22 5.88
CA TRP A 113 14.09 -5.32 5.02
C TRP A 113 13.32 -6.57 5.37
N TYR A 114 12.01 -6.44 5.40
CA TYR A 114 11.08 -7.55 5.65
C TYR A 114 10.13 -7.64 4.48
N VAL A 115 10.00 -8.83 3.91
CA VAL A 115 9.16 -9.10 2.75
C VAL A 115 8.15 -10.17 3.10
N ARG A 116 6.89 -9.94 2.76
CA ARG A 116 5.81 -10.90 2.93
C ARG A 116 5.18 -11.19 1.58
N ASP A 117 5.16 -12.45 1.19
CA ASP A 117 4.50 -12.92 -0.03
C ASP A 117 2.99 -12.64 0.05
N GLY A 118 2.47 -11.93 -0.95
CA GLY A 118 1.06 -11.54 -0.99
C GLY A 118 0.09 -12.69 -1.20
N ILE A 119 0.57 -13.84 -1.69
CA ILE A 119 -0.26 -15.04 -1.91
C ILE A 119 -0.17 -15.98 -0.72
N THR A 120 1.05 -16.36 -0.31
CA THR A 120 1.28 -17.41 0.69
C THR A 120 1.40 -16.89 2.11
N GLY A 121 1.72 -15.61 2.28
CA GLY A 121 2.02 -15.03 3.58
C GLY A 121 3.39 -15.38 4.13
N ALA A 122 4.21 -16.11 3.39
CA ALA A 122 5.57 -16.44 3.81
C ALA A 122 6.42 -15.17 3.94
N GLN A 123 7.35 -15.15 4.89
CA GLN A 123 8.12 -13.96 5.23
C GLN A 123 9.62 -14.22 5.15
N TRP A 124 10.34 -13.22 4.68
CA TRP A 124 11.81 -13.19 4.63
C TRP A 124 12.32 -11.87 5.19
N ASN A 125 13.58 -11.85 5.59
CA ASN A 125 14.25 -10.61 5.97
C ASN A 125 15.72 -10.66 5.53
N PHE A 126 16.29 -9.48 5.33
CA PHE A 126 17.70 -9.30 4.99
C PHE A 126 18.15 -7.89 5.38
N ALA A 127 19.45 -7.71 5.60
CA ALA A 127 20.01 -6.41 5.92
C ALA A 127 20.49 -5.73 4.62
N PHE A 128 20.01 -4.49 4.41
CA PHE A 128 20.45 -3.67 3.29
C PHE A 128 20.14 -2.20 3.60
N GLY A 129 21.18 -1.45 3.92
CA GLY A 129 21.07 -0.04 4.26
C GLY A 129 21.24 0.25 5.74
N GLY A 130 21.00 1.50 6.11
CA GLY A 130 21.17 2.01 7.47
C GLY A 130 20.17 3.11 7.82
N SER A 131 20.26 3.62 9.04
CA SER A 131 19.26 4.53 9.62
C SER A 131 19.15 5.89 8.92
N GLY A 132 20.20 6.30 8.22
CA GLY A 132 20.20 7.58 7.46
C GLY A 132 19.75 7.45 6.01
N ASP A 133 19.46 6.24 5.56
CA ASP A 133 19.13 5.98 4.17
C ASP A 133 17.67 6.33 3.87
N THR A 134 17.44 6.72 2.62
CA THR A 134 16.10 7.01 2.11
C THR A 134 15.65 5.89 1.20
N LEU A 135 14.41 5.41 1.40
CA LEU A 135 13.81 4.44 0.49
C LEU A 135 13.60 5.04 -0.89
N VAL A 136 13.95 4.25 -1.90
CA VAL A 136 13.65 4.54 -3.30
C VAL A 136 12.70 3.48 -3.82
N HIS A 137 11.54 3.90 -4.31
CA HIS A 137 10.52 3.00 -4.86
C HIS A 137 9.73 3.71 -5.95
N GLU A 138 9.04 2.94 -6.76
CA GLU A 138 8.15 3.48 -7.78
C GLU A 138 6.89 4.13 -7.20
#